data_25309f2f9267ca9ba6e868f3c9b849ed
#
_entry.id   25309f2f9267ca9ba6e868f3c9b849ed
#
_cell.length_a   1.000
_cell.length_b   1.000
_cell.length_c   1.000
_cell.angle_alpha   90.00
_cell.angle_beta   90.00
_cell.angle_gamma   90.00
#
_symmetry.space_group_name_H-M   'P 1'
#
loop_
_entity.id
_entity.type
_entity.pdbx_description
1 polymer ?
#
loop_
_entity_poly.entity_id
_entity_poly.type
_entity_poly.pdbx_seq_one_letter_code
_entity_poly.pdbx_strand_id
1 'polypeptide(L)'
;MQTDAQSRREGPLADLRVLEMGQLLAGPFCGQMLAALGAEVIKCEQPGVGDPMRVWGREKPHGHSLWWPVVARNKKSITINLRTEEGQALIHEMIKST
;
A
#
# COMPACT_ATOMS: atom_id res chain seq x y z
N MET A 1 -21.10 -4.52 12.41
CA MET A 1 -20.87 -4.69 11.57
C MET A 1 -19.98 -4.14 11.02
N GLN A 2 -19.43 -4.22 10.64
CA GLN A 2 -18.64 -3.80 10.10
C GLN A 2 -18.71 -2.78 9.63
N THR A 3 -18.50 -2.29 9.85
CA THR A 3 -18.72 -1.56 9.37
C THR A 3 -18.32 -1.31 8.47
N ASP A 4 -18.53 -1.30 8.59
CA ASP A 4 -18.52 -1.08 7.35
C ASP A 4 -17.86 0.10 6.88
N ALA A 5 -17.19 0.85 7.71
CA ALA A 5 -16.32 1.91 7.30
C ALA A 5 -15.25 1.40 6.36
N GLN A 6 -14.85 0.13 6.52
CA GLN A 6 -13.86 -0.45 5.62
C GLN A 6 -14.43 -0.96 4.32
N SER A 7 -15.68 -1.43 4.35
CA SER A 7 -16.29 -1.99 3.14
C SER A 7 -16.96 -0.94 2.30
N ARG A 8 -17.24 0.24 2.87
CA ARG A 8 -17.89 1.32 2.14
C ARG A 8 -16.97 2.52 2.12
N ARG A 9 -16.02 2.46 1.22
CA ARG A 9 -15.14 3.59 1.00
C ARG A 9 -15.94 4.72 0.36
N GLU A 10 -15.56 5.95 0.69
CA GLU A 10 -16.23 7.13 0.16
C GLU A 10 -15.26 7.90 -0.71
N GLY A 11 -15.82 8.60 -1.70
CA GLY A 11 -15.06 9.42 -2.59
C GLY A 11 -15.24 9.02 -4.03
N PRO A 12 -14.70 9.82 -4.97
CA PRO A 12 -14.90 9.59 -6.40
C PRO A 12 -14.32 8.28 -6.91
N LEU A 13 -13.34 7.71 -6.22
CA LEU A 13 -12.70 6.47 -6.64
C LEU A 13 -13.05 5.29 -5.73
N ALA A 14 -14.20 5.34 -5.07
CA ALA A 14 -14.56 4.33 -4.08
C ALA A 14 -14.68 2.93 -4.65
N ASP A 15 -14.96 2.80 -5.94
CA ASP A 15 -15.11 1.49 -6.58
C ASP A 15 -13.82 1.00 -7.24
N LEU A 16 -12.71 1.72 -7.06
CA LEU A 16 -11.44 1.38 -7.70
C LEU A 16 -10.54 0.63 -6.72
N ARG A 17 -9.95 -0.45 -7.19
CA ARG A 17 -8.93 -1.18 -6.43
C ARG A 17 -7.59 -1.05 -7.13
N VAL A 18 -6.57 -0.65 -6.38
CA VAL A 18 -5.24 -0.35 -6.88
C VAL A 18 -4.24 -1.27 -6.22
N LEU A 19 -3.37 -1.89 -7.02
CA LEU A 19 -2.25 -2.65 -6.51
C LEU A 19 -1.00 -1.80 -6.70
N GLU A 20 -0.40 -1.39 -5.59
CA GLU A 20 0.76 -0.53 -5.59
C GLU A 20 2.01 -1.36 -5.34
N MET A 21 2.98 -1.31 -6.26
CA MET A 21 4.18 -2.12 -6.15
C MET A 21 5.45 -1.27 -6.11
N GLY A 22 5.33 0.05 -6.15
CA GLY A 22 6.48 0.95 -6.11
C GLY A 22 7.06 1.14 -4.73
N GLN A 23 8.18 1.85 -4.66
CA GLN A 23 8.88 2.12 -3.42
C GLN A 23 9.21 3.60 -3.33
N LEU A 24 9.41 4.05 -2.10
CA LEU A 24 9.81 5.41 -1.74
C LEU A 24 8.77 6.44 -2.09
N LEU A 25 8.92 7.17 -3.21
CA LEU A 25 8.11 8.36 -3.47
C LEU A 25 7.12 8.21 -4.61
N ALA A 26 7.59 7.97 -5.83
CA ALA A 26 6.73 8.15 -7.01
C ALA A 26 5.51 7.24 -6.98
N GLY A 27 5.71 5.94 -6.87
CA GLY A 27 4.61 4.98 -6.78
C GLY A 27 3.78 5.18 -5.53
N PRO A 28 4.42 5.25 -4.35
CA PRO A 28 3.67 5.45 -3.10
C PRO A 28 2.89 6.77 -3.06
N PHE A 29 3.42 7.85 -3.60
CA PHE A 29 2.68 9.11 -3.63
C PHE A 29 1.46 9.01 -4.55
N CYS A 30 1.62 8.38 -5.70
CA CYS A 30 0.50 8.13 -6.60
C CYS A 30 -0.59 7.32 -5.89
N GLY A 31 -0.20 6.23 -5.23
CA GLY A 31 -1.15 5.42 -4.47
C GLY A 31 -1.80 6.19 -3.33
N GLN A 32 -1.04 7.05 -2.67
CA GLN A 32 -1.57 7.87 -1.60
C GLN A 32 -2.68 8.80 -2.11
N MET A 33 -2.46 9.43 -3.25
CA MET A 33 -3.47 10.32 -3.83
C MET A 33 -4.73 9.55 -4.21
N LEU A 34 -4.56 8.37 -4.80
CA LEU A 34 -5.71 7.54 -5.15
C LEU A 34 -6.47 7.10 -3.91
N ALA A 35 -5.74 6.72 -2.86
CA ALA A 35 -6.36 6.33 -1.59
C ALA A 35 -7.11 7.49 -0.95
N ALA A 36 -6.56 8.69 -1.03
CA ALA A 36 -7.21 9.88 -0.50
C ALA A 36 -8.52 10.17 -1.21
N LEU A 37 -8.65 9.75 -2.47
CA LEU A 37 -9.87 9.93 -3.26
C LEU A 37 -10.83 8.74 -3.14
N GLY A 38 -10.54 7.79 -2.26
CA GLY A 38 -11.47 6.71 -1.94
C GLY A 38 -11.09 5.34 -2.48
N ALA A 39 -10.06 5.22 -3.32
CA ALA A 39 -9.66 3.93 -3.86
C ALA A 39 -9.16 3.01 -2.76
N GLU A 40 -9.39 1.71 -2.93
CA GLU A 40 -8.74 0.72 -2.09
C GLU A 40 -7.33 0.48 -2.63
N VAL A 41 -6.32 0.90 -1.89
CA VAL A 41 -4.94 0.75 -2.32
C VAL A 41 -4.28 -0.35 -1.49
N ILE A 42 -3.82 -1.38 -2.17
CA ILE A 42 -3.12 -2.50 -1.56
C ILE A 42 -1.66 -2.37 -1.94
N LYS A 43 -0.82 -2.10 -0.94
CA LYS A 43 0.61 -1.95 -1.15
C LYS A 43 1.31 -3.27 -0.97
N CYS A 44 2.00 -3.72 -2.02
CA CYS A 44 2.78 -4.96 -1.98
C CYS A 44 4.22 -4.62 -1.62
N GLU A 45 4.71 -5.21 -0.53
CA GLU A 45 6.05 -4.95 -0.04
C GLU A 45 6.89 -6.22 -0.03
N GLN A 46 8.20 -6.04 -0.06
CA GLN A 46 9.14 -7.16 0.04
C GLN A 46 9.12 -7.70 1.48
N PRO A 47 9.00 -9.02 1.66
CA PRO A 47 9.03 -9.57 3.02
C PRO A 47 10.33 -9.25 3.74
N GLY A 48 10.23 -8.99 5.01
CA GLY A 48 11.37 -8.76 5.89
C GLY A 48 11.81 -7.32 5.99
N VAL A 49 11.83 -6.60 4.87
CA VAL A 49 12.33 -5.22 4.86
C VAL A 49 11.24 -4.20 4.59
N GLY A 50 10.27 -4.54 3.73
CA GLY A 50 9.22 -3.59 3.38
C GLY A 50 9.73 -2.48 2.49
N ASP A 51 8.91 -1.43 2.37
CA ASP A 51 9.29 -0.23 1.63
C ASP A 51 10.38 0.51 2.40
N PRO A 52 11.47 0.92 1.73
CA PRO A 52 12.51 1.71 2.40
C PRO A 52 12.00 2.95 3.11
N MET A 53 10.84 3.48 2.70
CA MET A 53 10.25 4.65 3.35
C MET A 53 9.90 4.38 4.81
N ARG A 54 9.77 3.11 5.21
CA ARG A 54 9.50 2.77 6.60
C ARG A 54 10.58 3.21 7.56
N VAL A 55 11.83 3.36 7.04
CA VAL A 55 12.98 3.72 7.88
C VAL A 55 13.64 5.02 7.43
N TRP A 56 13.03 5.75 6.52
CA TRP A 56 13.63 6.94 5.93
C TRP A 56 13.53 8.13 6.86
N GLY A 57 14.51 9.03 6.74
CA GLY A 57 14.52 10.28 7.49
C GLY A 57 15.45 10.24 8.68
N ARG A 58 15.81 11.43 9.17
CA ARG A 58 16.67 11.55 10.33
C ARG A 58 15.93 11.33 11.63
N GLU A 59 14.80 12.01 11.75
CA GLU A 59 14.01 11.95 12.98
C GLU A 59 13.16 10.70 12.95
N LYS A 60 13.35 9.86 13.94
CA LYS A 60 12.59 8.60 14.03
C LYS A 60 12.06 8.43 15.45
N PRO A 61 11.01 9.19 15.81
CA PRO A 61 10.42 9.07 17.15
C PRO A 61 10.05 7.62 17.42
N HIS A 62 10.50 7.12 18.57
CA HIS A 62 10.26 5.74 18.96
C HIS A 62 10.73 4.72 17.91
N GLY A 63 11.73 5.09 17.09
CA GLY A 63 12.26 4.21 16.07
C GLY A 63 11.48 4.16 14.78
N HIS A 64 10.44 5.00 14.62
CA HIS A 64 9.60 4.97 13.44
C HIS A 64 9.83 6.18 12.56
N SER A 65 9.81 5.97 11.23
CA SER A 65 9.96 7.03 10.26
C SER A 65 8.76 7.97 10.29
N LEU A 66 9.02 9.27 10.20
CA LEU A 66 7.94 10.24 10.06
C LEU A 66 7.37 10.27 8.64
N TRP A 67 8.11 9.75 7.66
CA TRP A 67 7.63 9.69 6.28
C TRP A 67 6.59 8.60 6.08
N TRP A 68 6.75 7.49 6.81
CA TRP A 68 5.89 6.33 6.56
C TRP A 68 4.40 6.62 6.77
N PRO A 69 3.98 7.26 7.88
CA PRO A 69 2.55 7.51 8.07
C PRO A 69 1.96 8.41 6.99
N VAL A 70 2.77 9.27 6.37
CA VAL A 70 2.29 10.15 5.32
C VAL A 70 2.00 9.37 4.06
N VAL A 71 2.96 8.54 3.61
CA VAL A 71 2.80 7.85 2.32
C VAL A 71 1.98 6.57 2.44
N ALA A 72 1.84 6.03 3.65
CA ALA A 72 1.08 4.79 3.86
C ALA A 72 -0.38 5.03 4.23
N ARG A 73 -0.79 6.28 4.38
CA ARG A 73 -2.13 6.60 4.86
C ARG A 73 -3.20 6.01 3.95
N ASN A 74 -4.19 5.37 4.56
CA ASN A 74 -5.34 4.77 3.89
C ASN A 74 -4.99 3.58 3.00
N LYS A 75 -3.82 3.00 3.17
CA LYS A 75 -3.42 1.84 2.39
C LYS A 75 -3.45 0.58 3.23
N LYS A 76 -3.70 -0.55 2.56
CA LYS A 76 -3.50 -1.86 3.14
C LYS A 76 -2.13 -2.36 2.70
N SER A 77 -1.41 -3.04 3.58
CA SER A 77 -0.08 -3.56 3.28
C SER A 77 -0.09 -5.07 3.27
N ILE A 78 0.51 -5.65 2.24
CA ILE A 78 0.75 -7.09 2.16
C ILE A 78 2.21 -7.31 1.80
N THR A 79 2.73 -8.49 2.10
CA THR A 79 4.08 -8.84 1.71
C THR A 79 4.05 -10.04 0.78
N ILE A 80 4.75 -9.94 -0.34
CA ILE A 80 4.88 -11.02 -1.31
C ILE A 80 6.31 -11.00 -1.81
N ASN A 81 6.96 -12.16 -1.82
CA ASN A 81 8.31 -12.27 -2.37
C ASN A 81 8.20 -12.47 -3.88
N LEU A 82 8.35 -11.38 -4.63
CA LEU A 82 8.22 -11.41 -6.09
C LEU A 82 9.39 -12.10 -6.79
N ARG A 83 10.40 -12.53 -6.04
CA ARG A 83 11.52 -13.28 -6.59
C ARG A 83 11.22 -14.77 -6.69
N THR A 84 10.15 -15.25 -6.06
CA THR A 84 9.77 -16.65 -6.11
C THR A 84 8.68 -16.87 -7.15
N GLU A 85 8.58 -18.11 -7.64
CA GLU A 85 7.51 -18.47 -8.57
C GLU A 85 6.14 -18.36 -7.90
N GLU A 86 6.06 -18.77 -6.64
CA GLU A 86 4.82 -18.69 -5.89
C GLU A 86 4.36 -17.24 -5.73
N GLY A 87 5.30 -16.34 -5.41
CA GLY A 87 4.99 -14.93 -5.27
C GLY A 87 4.51 -14.32 -6.57
N GLN A 88 5.17 -14.65 -7.67
CA GLN A 88 4.77 -14.16 -8.98
C GLN A 88 3.39 -14.68 -9.38
N ALA A 89 3.10 -15.94 -9.11
CA ALA A 89 1.79 -16.50 -9.40
C ALA A 89 0.72 -15.80 -8.58
N LEU A 90 1.00 -15.52 -7.31
CA LEU A 90 0.04 -14.87 -6.44
C LEU A 90 -0.26 -13.45 -6.91
N ILE A 91 0.77 -12.69 -7.28
CA ILE A 91 0.55 -11.32 -7.74
C ILE A 91 -0.24 -11.29 -9.05
N HIS A 92 -0.02 -12.26 -9.93
CA HIS A 92 -0.79 -12.35 -11.16
C HIS A 92 -2.26 -12.58 -10.89
N GLU A 93 -2.56 -13.41 -9.88
CA GLU A 93 -3.97 -13.62 -9.49
C GLU A 93 -4.58 -12.34 -8.92
N MET A 94 -3.81 -11.62 -8.11
CA MET A 94 -4.32 -10.37 -7.53
C MET A 94 -4.61 -9.32 -8.57
N ILE A 95 -3.78 -9.24 -9.62
CA ILE A 95 -3.98 -8.26 -10.67
C ILE A 95 -5.35 -8.42 -11.33
N LYS A 96 -5.85 -9.64 -11.40
CA LYS A 96 -7.14 -9.89 -12.06
C LYS A 96 -8.31 -9.21 -11.35
N SER A 97 -8.15 -8.86 -10.08
CA SER A 97 -9.21 -8.25 -9.30
C SER A 97 -9.01 -6.75 -9.08
N THR A 98 -8.03 -6.15 -9.74
CA THR A 98 -7.76 -4.72 -9.61
C THR A 98 -8.21 -3.94 -10.81
#